data_14b79ed74c37bed50decd2209a8a6424
#
_entry.id   14b79ed74c37bed50decd2209a8a6424
#
_cell.length_a   1.000
_cell.length_b   1.000
_cell.length_c   1.000
_cell.angle_alpha   90.00
_cell.angle_beta   90.00
_cell.angle_gamma   90.00
#
_symmetry.space_group_name_H-M   'P 1'
#
loop_
_entity.id
_entity.type
_entity.pdbx_description
1 polymer ?
#
loop_
_entity_poly.entity_id
_entity_poly.type
_entity_poly.pdbx_seq_one_letter_code
_entity_poly.pdbx_strand_id
1 'polypeptide(L)'
;AKAMNDNNLEELRQIILDYEIVCPISGTKNWTDVRQFNLMFSTEMGSTSDGAMKVYLRPETAQGIFVNYLNVQKTGRMRIPFGIAQIGKAFRNEIVARQFIFRMREFEQMEMQFFVRPGQELEWFKTWKEIRLKWHKALGLGDHKYRFHDHDKLAHYANAATDIEFEMPFGFKEVEGIHSRTNFDLGSHEKYSGKKLQYFDPELNESYTPYVIETSI
;
A
#
# COMPACT_ATOMS: atom_id res chain seq x y z
N ALA A 1 -4.24 -16.92 -17.58
CA ALA A 1 -4.31 -15.46 -17.38
C ALA A 1 -5.77 -14.98 -17.18
N LYS A 2 -6.72 -15.31 -18.08
CA LYS A 2 -8.12 -14.84 -17.99
C LYS A 2 -8.79 -15.26 -16.69
N ALA A 3 -8.77 -16.55 -16.33
CA ALA A 3 -9.36 -17.06 -15.09
C ALA A 3 -8.78 -16.39 -13.81
N MET A 4 -7.49 -16.04 -13.83
CA MET A 4 -6.87 -15.26 -12.73
C MET A 4 -7.39 -13.83 -12.68
N ASN A 5 -7.53 -13.17 -13.82
CA ASN A 5 -8.03 -11.79 -13.88
C ASN A 5 -9.50 -11.69 -13.45
N ASP A 6 -10.28 -12.71 -13.83
CA ASP A 6 -11.72 -12.79 -13.52
C ASP A 6 -11.97 -13.36 -12.10
N ASN A 7 -10.89 -13.70 -11.35
CA ASN A 7 -10.93 -14.33 -10.02
C ASN A 7 -11.83 -15.58 -9.98
N ASN A 8 -11.85 -16.35 -11.08
CA ASN A 8 -12.64 -17.56 -11.22
C ASN A 8 -11.87 -18.77 -10.67
N LEU A 9 -12.06 -19.04 -9.38
CA LEU A 9 -11.32 -20.09 -8.67
C LEU A 9 -11.64 -21.49 -9.18
N GLU A 10 -12.88 -21.75 -9.60
CA GLU A 10 -13.29 -23.06 -10.13
C GLU A 10 -12.63 -23.33 -11.49
N GLU A 11 -12.60 -22.34 -12.38
CA GLU A 11 -11.90 -22.45 -13.66
C GLU A 11 -10.39 -22.66 -13.45
N LEU A 12 -9.79 -21.96 -12.47
CA LEU A 12 -8.37 -22.17 -12.10
C LEU A 12 -8.13 -23.61 -11.62
N ARG A 13 -9.02 -24.15 -10.79
CA ARG A 13 -8.96 -25.53 -10.35
C ARG A 13 -9.05 -26.51 -11.53
N GLN A 14 -10.00 -26.27 -12.44
CA GLN A 14 -10.19 -27.12 -13.63
C GLN A 14 -8.94 -27.09 -14.52
N ILE A 15 -8.33 -25.93 -14.76
CA ILE A 15 -7.09 -25.81 -15.51
C ILE A 15 -5.96 -26.65 -14.87
N ILE A 16 -5.81 -26.63 -13.54
CA ILE A 16 -4.79 -27.42 -12.85
C ILE A 16 -5.00 -28.92 -13.10
N LEU A 17 -6.25 -29.37 -13.11
CA LEU A 17 -6.61 -30.78 -13.33
C LEU A 17 -6.44 -31.19 -14.81
N ASP A 18 -6.95 -30.40 -15.74
CA ASP A 18 -6.94 -30.69 -17.19
C ASP A 18 -5.50 -30.73 -17.75
N TYR A 19 -4.64 -29.83 -17.29
CA TYR A 19 -3.23 -29.81 -17.70
C TYR A 19 -2.34 -30.70 -16.82
N GLU A 20 -2.94 -31.47 -15.92
CA GLU A 20 -2.23 -32.40 -15.04
C GLU A 20 -1.01 -31.77 -14.35
N ILE A 21 -1.15 -30.50 -13.88
CA ILE A 21 -0.06 -29.75 -13.30
C ILE A 21 0.47 -30.47 -12.05
N VAL A 22 1.78 -30.62 -12.02
CA VAL A 22 2.51 -31.30 -10.93
C VAL A 22 3.10 -30.25 -9.99
N CYS A 23 3.02 -30.49 -8.69
CA CYS A 23 3.67 -29.62 -7.70
C CYS A 23 5.22 -29.68 -7.90
N PRO A 24 5.88 -28.54 -8.12
CA PRO A 24 7.34 -28.52 -8.38
C PRO A 24 8.18 -28.92 -7.15
N ILE A 25 7.59 -28.96 -5.98
CA ILE A 25 8.28 -29.32 -4.73
C ILE A 25 8.07 -30.81 -4.39
N SER A 26 6.82 -31.27 -4.40
CA SER A 26 6.49 -32.64 -3.99
C SER A 26 6.43 -33.64 -5.13
N GLY A 27 6.37 -33.18 -6.38
CA GLY A 27 6.21 -34.03 -7.57
C GLY A 27 4.80 -34.69 -7.70
N THR A 28 3.84 -34.32 -6.88
CA THR A 28 2.51 -34.92 -6.88
C THR A 28 1.48 -34.03 -7.59
N LYS A 29 0.36 -34.62 -8.04
CA LYS A 29 -0.82 -33.95 -8.57
C LYS A 29 -1.92 -33.77 -7.51
N ASN A 30 -1.60 -34.04 -6.25
CA ASN A 30 -2.58 -33.98 -5.16
C ASN A 30 -2.77 -32.53 -4.68
N TRP A 31 -3.60 -31.79 -5.39
CA TRP A 31 -3.92 -30.41 -5.10
C TRP A 31 -5.16 -30.28 -4.21
N THR A 32 -5.09 -29.35 -3.26
CA THR A 32 -6.29 -28.88 -2.55
C THR A 32 -7.07 -27.93 -3.46
N ASP A 33 -8.30 -27.61 -3.07
CA ASP A 33 -9.06 -26.59 -3.79
C ASP A 33 -8.32 -25.28 -3.87
N VAL A 34 -8.52 -24.57 -5.01
CA VAL A 34 -7.98 -23.22 -5.16
C VAL A 34 -8.72 -22.28 -4.23
N ARG A 35 -7.98 -21.54 -3.42
CA ARG A 35 -8.53 -20.60 -2.44
C ARG A 35 -7.91 -19.23 -2.65
N GLN A 36 -8.73 -18.18 -2.44
CA GLN A 36 -8.22 -16.83 -2.44
C GLN A 36 -7.34 -16.61 -1.20
N PHE A 37 -6.16 -16.05 -1.43
CA PHE A 37 -5.25 -15.68 -0.35
C PHE A 37 -5.78 -14.45 0.39
N ASN A 38 -5.84 -14.50 1.70
CA ASN A 38 -6.20 -13.37 2.54
C ASN A 38 -4.93 -12.76 3.15
N LEU A 39 -4.57 -11.59 2.66
CA LEU A 39 -3.40 -10.85 3.16
C LEU A 39 -3.60 -10.34 4.59
N MET A 40 -4.84 -10.07 5.01
CA MET A 40 -5.13 -9.51 6.33
C MET A 40 -5.36 -10.60 7.37
N PHE A 41 -4.70 -10.48 8.50
CA PHE A 41 -5.07 -11.26 9.69
C PHE A 41 -6.44 -10.83 10.18
N SER A 42 -7.27 -11.80 10.55
CA SER A 42 -8.57 -11.55 11.14
C SER A 42 -8.73 -12.35 12.43
N THR A 43 -9.53 -11.79 13.32
CA THR A 43 -10.02 -12.47 14.53
C THR A 43 -11.50 -12.15 14.72
N GLU A 44 -12.13 -12.85 15.63
CA GLU A 44 -13.53 -12.62 15.99
C GLU A 44 -13.61 -11.96 17.36
N MET A 45 -14.40 -10.91 17.45
CA MET A 45 -14.67 -10.19 18.68
C MET A 45 -16.14 -10.30 19.06
N GLY A 46 -16.40 -10.87 20.22
CA GLY A 46 -17.75 -11.07 20.75
C GLY A 46 -17.72 -11.93 22.02
N SER A 47 -18.76 -11.85 22.83
CA SER A 47 -18.89 -12.66 24.05
C SER A 47 -19.35 -14.11 23.78
N THR A 48 -19.91 -14.35 22.60
CA THR A 48 -20.36 -15.65 22.12
C THR A 48 -19.94 -15.85 20.67
N SER A 49 -19.82 -17.11 20.22
CA SER A 49 -19.53 -17.42 18.82
C SER A 49 -20.64 -16.98 17.87
N ASP A 50 -21.89 -16.99 18.36
CA ASP A 50 -23.04 -16.53 17.58
C ASP A 50 -23.15 -15.01 17.66
N GLY A 51 -22.88 -14.34 16.53
CA GLY A 51 -22.90 -12.89 16.44
C GLY A 51 -21.55 -12.19 16.68
N ALA A 52 -20.46 -12.94 16.73
CA ALA A 52 -19.13 -12.36 16.79
C ALA A 52 -18.82 -11.50 15.56
N MET A 53 -18.27 -10.31 15.80
CA MET A 53 -17.85 -9.41 14.74
C MET A 53 -16.44 -9.75 14.29
N LYS A 54 -16.26 -9.99 12.98
CA LYS A 54 -14.94 -10.19 12.40
C LYS A 54 -14.19 -8.87 12.35
N VAL A 55 -13.02 -8.83 12.94
CA VAL A 55 -12.10 -7.68 12.94
C VAL A 55 -10.77 -8.05 12.33
N TYR A 56 -10.05 -7.06 11.82
CA TYR A 56 -8.81 -7.27 11.10
C TYR A 56 -7.67 -6.46 11.71
N LEU A 57 -6.46 -7.03 11.69
CA LEU A 57 -5.25 -6.26 11.92
C LEU A 57 -4.91 -5.47 10.64
N ARG A 58 -4.47 -4.24 10.81
CA ARG A 58 -4.15 -3.35 9.68
C ARG A 58 -2.94 -3.88 8.90
N PRO A 59 -3.02 -3.98 7.55
CA PRO A 59 -1.90 -4.39 6.69
C PRO A 59 -0.97 -3.23 6.31
N GLU A 60 -1.37 -1.99 6.63
CA GLU A 60 -0.66 -0.74 6.36
C GLU A 60 -1.07 0.34 7.37
N THR A 61 -0.29 1.41 7.47
CA THR A 61 -0.59 2.54 8.35
C THR A 61 -1.35 3.66 7.65
N ALA A 62 -1.42 3.66 6.31
CA ALA A 62 -2.02 4.70 5.48
C ALA A 62 -3.47 5.05 5.87
N GLN A 63 -4.31 4.05 6.09
CA GLN A 63 -5.74 4.28 6.33
C GLN A 63 -6.01 5.07 7.61
N GLY A 64 -5.17 4.88 8.64
CA GLY A 64 -5.23 5.69 9.86
C GLY A 64 -4.96 7.17 9.61
N ILE A 65 -4.10 7.49 8.65
CA ILE A 65 -3.80 8.87 8.24
C ILE A 65 -5.02 9.49 7.56
N PHE A 66 -5.65 8.78 6.62
CA PHE A 66 -6.83 9.29 5.92
C PHE A 66 -8.03 9.52 6.84
N VAL A 67 -8.25 8.63 7.81
CA VAL A 67 -9.28 8.80 8.85
C VAL A 67 -9.05 10.09 9.64
N ASN A 68 -7.80 10.45 9.93
CA ASN A 68 -7.44 11.63 10.71
C ASN A 68 -7.21 12.90 9.86
N TYR A 69 -7.31 12.83 8.53
CA TYR A 69 -7.02 13.95 7.64
C TYR A 69 -7.69 15.25 8.05
N LEU A 70 -9.03 15.26 8.19
CA LEU A 70 -9.78 16.47 8.57
C LEU A 70 -9.41 16.98 9.96
N ASN A 71 -9.18 16.07 10.92
CA ASN A 71 -8.79 16.44 12.26
C ASN A 71 -7.47 17.20 12.25
N VAL A 72 -6.45 16.65 11.59
CA VAL A 72 -5.13 17.29 11.49
C VAL A 72 -5.21 18.60 10.70
N GLN A 73 -5.90 18.59 9.55
CA GLN A 73 -6.02 19.76 8.69
C GLN A 73 -6.68 20.94 9.44
N LYS A 74 -7.78 20.70 10.19
CA LYS A 74 -8.52 21.74 10.89
C LYS A 74 -7.82 22.20 12.18
N THR A 75 -7.38 21.26 13.03
CA THR A 75 -6.75 21.60 14.32
C THR A 75 -5.38 22.23 14.10
N GLY A 76 -4.60 21.76 13.13
CA GLY A 76 -3.32 22.32 12.75
C GLY A 76 -3.42 23.55 11.84
N ARG A 77 -4.63 23.92 11.36
CA ARG A 77 -4.83 24.96 10.36
C ARG A 77 -3.92 24.79 9.14
N MET A 78 -3.74 23.52 8.73
CA MET A 78 -2.81 23.17 7.68
C MET A 78 -3.29 23.70 6.33
N ARG A 79 -2.35 24.22 5.54
CA ARG A 79 -2.56 24.64 4.16
C ARG A 79 -1.89 23.64 3.22
N ILE A 80 -2.51 23.36 2.09
CA ILE A 80 -1.92 22.53 1.04
C ILE A 80 -0.77 23.29 0.36
N PRO A 81 0.40 22.66 0.12
CA PRO A 81 0.69 21.24 0.39
C PRO A 81 1.12 20.98 1.85
N PHE A 82 0.69 19.84 2.42
CA PHE A 82 1.19 19.39 3.73
C PHE A 82 1.16 17.86 3.81
N GLY A 83 1.97 17.30 4.71
CA GLY A 83 2.05 15.86 4.94
C GLY A 83 1.61 15.45 6.34
N ILE A 84 1.11 14.23 6.46
CA ILE A 84 0.89 13.55 7.73
C ILE A 84 1.72 12.28 7.68
N ALA A 85 2.60 12.10 8.65
CA ALA A 85 3.42 10.91 8.78
C ALA A 85 3.01 10.10 10.02
N GLN A 86 3.11 8.78 9.90
CA GLN A 86 2.85 7.84 10.97
C GLN A 86 3.90 6.74 10.97
N ILE A 87 4.35 6.35 12.18
CA ILE A 87 5.16 5.16 12.41
C ILE A 87 4.32 4.21 13.25
N GLY A 88 4.27 2.95 12.89
CA GLY A 88 3.50 1.96 13.64
C GLY A 88 3.58 0.56 13.08
N LYS A 89 3.01 -0.38 13.81
CA LYS A 89 2.93 -1.78 13.39
C LYS A 89 1.97 -1.96 12.24
N ALA A 90 2.38 -2.79 11.27
CA ALA A 90 1.54 -3.36 10.22
C ALA A 90 1.65 -4.88 10.25
N PHE A 91 0.61 -5.56 9.74
CA PHE A 91 0.47 -7.00 9.84
C PHE A 91 0.02 -7.57 8.50
N ARG A 92 0.81 -8.47 7.94
CA ARG A 92 0.47 -9.15 6.69
C ARG A 92 0.55 -10.65 6.87
N ASN A 93 -0.45 -11.38 6.46
CA ASN A 93 -0.51 -12.83 6.54
C ASN A 93 0.34 -13.47 5.43
N GLU A 94 1.65 -13.24 5.49
CA GLU A 94 2.60 -13.80 4.53
C GLU A 94 2.57 -15.33 4.56
N ILE A 95 2.50 -15.97 3.38
CA ILE A 95 2.52 -17.43 3.28
C ILE A 95 3.83 -17.95 3.86
N VAL A 96 4.96 -17.33 3.50
CA VAL A 96 6.29 -17.69 3.98
C VAL A 96 7.05 -16.44 4.42
N ALA A 97 7.31 -16.34 5.72
CA ALA A 97 8.31 -15.41 6.24
C ALA A 97 9.71 -15.90 5.83
N ARG A 98 10.56 -15.02 5.31
CA ARG A 98 11.87 -15.40 4.74
C ARG A 98 12.89 -14.28 4.76
N GLN A 99 14.14 -14.62 4.48
CA GLN A 99 15.25 -13.67 4.39
C GLN A 99 15.45 -12.91 5.72
N PHE A 100 15.48 -13.68 6.82
CA PHE A 100 15.59 -13.20 8.18
C PHE A 100 14.44 -12.22 8.52
N ILE A 101 14.72 -10.92 8.72
CA ILE A 101 13.70 -9.91 9.04
C ILE A 101 13.16 -9.17 7.81
N PHE A 102 13.61 -9.51 6.59
CA PHE A 102 13.22 -8.78 5.39
C PHE A 102 11.73 -8.98 5.05
N ARG A 103 11.19 -10.18 5.31
CA ARG A 103 9.77 -10.48 5.10
C ARG A 103 9.18 -11.15 6.33
N MET A 104 8.43 -10.38 7.09
CA MET A 104 7.79 -10.80 8.35
C MET A 104 6.28 -10.59 8.29
N ARG A 105 5.57 -11.24 9.20
CA ARG A 105 4.11 -11.09 9.35
C ARG A 105 3.71 -9.89 10.21
N GLU A 106 4.60 -9.45 11.09
CA GLU A 106 4.49 -8.24 11.89
C GLU A 106 5.74 -7.41 11.65
N PHE A 107 5.58 -6.15 11.28
CA PHE A 107 6.68 -5.24 11.01
C PHE A 107 6.32 -3.81 11.36
N GLU A 108 7.31 -2.96 11.50
CA GLU A 108 7.12 -1.52 11.62
C GLU A 108 7.12 -0.90 10.23
N GLN A 109 6.21 0.05 10.03
CA GLN A 109 6.08 0.81 8.81
C GLN A 109 6.09 2.30 9.16
N MET A 110 6.83 3.08 8.39
CA MET A 110 6.78 4.54 8.41
C MET A 110 6.19 5.00 7.09
N GLU A 111 5.03 5.62 7.18
CA GLU A 111 4.34 6.17 6.02
C GLU A 111 4.10 7.66 6.18
N MET A 112 4.19 8.37 5.06
CA MET A 112 3.74 9.75 4.93
C MET A 112 2.76 9.84 3.77
N GLN A 113 1.64 10.51 4.01
CA GLN A 113 0.68 10.89 2.99
C GLN A 113 0.76 12.42 2.83
N PHE A 114 1.25 12.85 1.68
CA PHE A 114 1.48 14.27 1.35
C PHE A 114 0.37 14.76 0.44
N PHE A 115 -0.43 15.68 0.94
CA PHE A 115 -1.63 16.20 0.29
C PHE A 115 -1.28 17.39 -0.58
N VAL A 116 -1.67 17.33 -1.85
CA VAL A 116 -1.35 18.34 -2.87
C VAL A 116 -2.60 18.78 -3.64
N ARG A 117 -2.50 19.90 -4.34
CA ARG A 117 -3.54 20.37 -5.25
C ARG A 117 -3.64 19.42 -6.45
N PRO A 118 -4.86 19.01 -6.89
CA PRO A 118 -5.03 18.24 -8.11
C PRO A 118 -4.34 18.90 -9.31
N GLY A 119 -3.63 18.10 -10.12
CA GLY A 119 -2.82 18.57 -11.25
C GLY A 119 -1.36 18.89 -10.90
N GLN A 120 -0.99 18.92 -9.62
CA GLN A 120 0.41 19.12 -9.17
C GLN A 120 1.05 17.80 -8.71
N GLU A 121 0.33 16.70 -8.69
CA GLU A 121 0.76 15.44 -8.11
C GLU A 121 2.00 14.84 -8.79
N LEU A 122 2.12 14.95 -10.11
CA LEU A 122 3.29 14.39 -10.82
C LEU A 122 4.56 15.19 -10.60
N GLU A 123 4.46 16.50 -10.38
CA GLU A 123 5.59 17.35 -9.99
C GLU A 123 6.07 17.02 -8.58
N TRP A 124 5.12 16.90 -7.64
CA TRP A 124 5.41 16.50 -6.28
C TRP A 124 5.94 15.06 -6.18
N PHE A 125 5.44 14.14 -7.00
CA PHE A 125 5.97 12.79 -7.11
C PHE A 125 7.46 12.79 -7.47
N LYS A 126 7.87 13.55 -8.49
CA LYS A 126 9.29 13.70 -8.86
C LYS A 126 10.12 14.30 -7.73
N THR A 127 9.60 15.34 -7.08
CA THR A 127 10.25 15.99 -5.94
C THR A 127 10.49 15.00 -4.80
N TRP A 128 9.48 14.21 -4.45
CA TRP A 128 9.60 13.22 -3.37
C TRP A 128 10.55 12.06 -3.76
N LYS A 129 10.58 11.60 -4.99
CA LYS A 129 11.60 10.64 -5.46
C LYS A 129 13.02 11.12 -5.13
N GLU A 130 13.33 12.36 -5.47
CA GLU A 130 14.67 12.93 -5.23
C GLU A 130 14.96 13.09 -3.74
N ILE A 131 14.01 13.64 -2.97
CA ILE A 131 14.16 13.85 -1.52
C ILE A 131 14.40 12.51 -0.81
N ARG A 132 13.61 11.49 -1.13
CA ARG A 132 13.71 10.19 -0.47
C ARG A 132 15.01 9.45 -0.85
N LEU A 133 15.39 9.47 -2.12
CA LEU A 133 16.68 8.91 -2.53
C LEU A 133 17.86 9.60 -1.83
N LYS A 134 17.81 10.94 -1.73
CA LYS A 134 18.83 11.71 -0.99
C LYS A 134 18.90 11.30 0.47
N TRP A 135 17.74 11.10 1.11
CA TRP A 135 17.68 10.63 2.48
C TRP A 135 18.32 9.24 2.65
N HIS A 136 17.99 8.28 1.78
CA HIS A 136 18.62 6.94 1.81
C HIS A 136 20.15 7.01 1.65
N LYS A 137 20.63 7.81 0.71
CA LYS A 137 22.08 8.00 0.52
C LYS A 137 22.77 8.61 1.74
N ALA A 138 22.08 9.52 2.44
CA ALA A 138 22.61 10.11 3.66
C ALA A 138 22.80 9.11 4.82
N LEU A 139 22.21 7.90 4.75
CA LEU A 139 22.47 6.83 5.71
C LEU A 139 23.90 6.23 5.58
N GLY A 140 24.61 6.54 4.49
CA GLY A 140 26.03 6.16 4.33
C GLY A 140 26.24 4.68 3.99
N LEU A 141 25.24 3.96 3.49
CA LEU A 141 25.33 2.54 3.14
C LEU A 141 25.89 2.28 1.73
N GLY A 142 26.33 3.34 1.03
CA GLY A 142 26.90 3.31 -0.32
C GLY A 142 25.90 3.77 -1.39
N ASP A 143 26.17 4.95 -1.96
CA ASP A 143 25.27 5.62 -2.92
C ASP A 143 24.95 4.79 -4.15
N HIS A 144 25.89 3.98 -4.62
CA HIS A 144 25.78 3.14 -5.79
C HIS A 144 24.87 1.92 -5.60
N LYS A 145 24.50 1.63 -4.35
CA LYS A 145 23.61 0.50 -4.01
C LYS A 145 22.14 0.82 -4.13
N TYR A 146 21.78 2.05 -4.42
CA TYR A 146 20.38 2.46 -4.57
C TYR A 146 20.03 2.68 -6.03
N ARG A 147 18.82 2.30 -6.41
CA ARG A 147 18.24 2.60 -7.72
C ARG A 147 16.75 2.83 -7.63
N PHE A 148 16.18 3.48 -8.64
CA PHE A 148 14.74 3.50 -8.83
C PHE A 148 14.29 2.29 -9.66
N HIS A 149 13.10 1.81 -9.32
CA HIS A 149 12.38 0.81 -10.11
C HIS A 149 10.96 1.36 -10.35
N ASP A 150 10.74 1.98 -11.51
CA ASP A 150 9.44 2.48 -11.89
C ASP A 150 8.51 1.30 -12.23
N HIS A 151 7.22 1.39 -11.85
CA HIS A 151 6.27 0.31 -12.04
C HIS A 151 5.66 0.34 -13.44
N ASP A 152 5.79 -0.75 -14.19
CA ASP A 152 5.12 -0.93 -15.50
C ASP A 152 3.60 -1.11 -15.35
N LYS A 153 3.15 -1.72 -14.26
CA LYS A 153 1.75 -1.95 -13.95
C LYS A 153 1.37 -1.23 -12.65
N LEU A 154 0.64 -0.15 -12.80
CA LEU A 154 0.18 0.65 -11.66
C LEU A 154 -0.97 -0.03 -10.92
N ALA A 155 -1.03 0.19 -9.61
CA ALA A 155 -2.21 -0.13 -8.82
C ALA A 155 -3.39 0.77 -9.24
N HIS A 156 -4.61 0.29 -9.03
CA HIS A 156 -5.83 0.99 -9.48
C HIS A 156 -6.04 2.38 -8.85
N TYR A 157 -5.35 2.68 -7.77
CA TYR A 157 -5.42 3.96 -7.05
C TYR A 157 -4.30 4.93 -7.46
N ALA A 158 -3.32 4.48 -8.24
CA ALA A 158 -2.12 5.27 -8.56
C ALA A 158 -2.07 5.67 -10.03
N ASN A 159 -1.56 6.86 -10.31
CA ASN A 159 -1.22 7.31 -11.66
C ASN A 159 0.31 7.41 -11.90
N ALA A 160 1.11 7.23 -10.85
CA ALA A 160 2.56 7.01 -10.91
C ALA A 160 3.02 6.23 -9.69
N ALA A 161 4.01 5.35 -9.87
CA ALA A 161 4.61 4.57 -8.80
C ALA A 161 6.07 4.23 -9.10
N THR A 162 6.91 4.24 -8.09
CA THR A 162 8.31 3.82 -8.14
C THR A 162 8.74 3.27 -6.80
N ASP A 163 9.64 2.30 -6.82
CA ASP A 163 10.34 1.86 -5.63
C ASP A 163 11.75 2.44 -5.59
N ILE A 164 12.25 2.72 -4.40
CA ILE A 164 13.68 2.81 -4.14
C ILE A 164 14.11 1.41 -3.74
N GLU A 165 14.97 0.80 -4.56
CA GLU A 165 15.56 -0.49 -4.27
C GLU A 165 16.99 -0.33 -3.75
N PHE A 166 17.36 -1.24 -2.84
CA PHE A 166 18.73 -1.36 -2.31
C PHE A 166 19.33 -2.72 -2.69
N GLU A 167 20.64 -2.73 -2.99
CA GLU A 167 21.39 -3.93 -3.29
C GLU A 167 21.67 -4.75 -2.02
N MET A 168 20.81 -5.73 -1.75
CA MET A 168 20.95 -6.71 -0.69
C MET A 168 21.87 -7.86 -1.12
N PRO A 169 22.37 -8.72 -0.21
CA PRO A 169 23.14 -9.92 -0.59
C PRO A 169 22.40 -10.88 -1.53
N PHE A 170 21.09 -10.79 -1.60
CA PHE A 170 20.19 -11.58 -2.45
C PHE A 170 19.57 -10.77 -3.61
N GLY A 171 20.24 -9.70 -4.04
CA GLY A 171 19.85 -8.84 -5.15
C GLY A 171 19.10 -7.58 -4.73
N PHE A 172 18.75 -6.75 -5.70
CA PHE A 172 17.99 -5.52 -5.45
C PHE A 172 16.62 -5.83 -4.89
N LYS A 173 16.26 -5.11 -3.83
CA LYS A 173 14.96 -5.22 -3.16
C LYS A 173 14.44 -3.86 -2.77
N GLU A 174 13.14 -3.70 -2.87
CA GLU A 174 12.41 -2.55 -2.40
C GLU A 174 12.71 -2.26 -0.94
N VAL A 175 13.08 -1.02 -0.65
CA VAL A 175 13.24 -0.50 0.71
C VAL A 175 12.29 0.66 0.97
N GLU A 176 11.74 1.28 -0.07
CA GLU A 176 10.71 2.31 0.04
C GLU A 176 9.87 2.37 -1.23
N GLY A 177 8.55 2.42 -1.09
CA GLY A 177 7.60 2.71 -2.17
C GLY A 177 7.22 4.19 -2.19
N ILE A 178 7.12 4.78 -3.40
CA ILE A 178 6.64 6.14 -3.63
C ILE A 178 5.52 6.08 -4.66
N HIS A 179 4.33 6.58 -4.30
CA HIS A 179 3.14 6.48 -5.13
C HIS A 179 2.42 7.82 -5.25
N SER A 180 1.95 8.14 -6.44
CA SER A 180 0.93 9.16 -6.63
C SER A 180 -0.44 8.48 -6.61
N ARG A 181 -1.14 8.56 -5.48
CA ARG A 181 -2.39 7.82 -5.19
C ARG A 181 -3.65 8.53 -5.67
N THR A 182 -3.51 9.67 -6.32
CA THR A 182 -4.64 10.54 -6.71
C THR A 182 -5.50 10.93 -5.50
N ASN A 183 -6.81 11.06 -5.66
CA ASN A 183 -7.77 11.28 -4.57
C ASN A 183 -8.50 9.98 -4.17
N PHE A 184 -8.03 8.83 -4.58
CA PHE A 184 -8.72 7.55 -4.44
C PHE A 184 -9.13 7.25 -2.99
N ASP A 185 -8.18 7.35 -2.06
CA ASP A 185 -8.42 7.03 -0.65
C ASP A 185 -9.40 8.01 0.00
N LEU A 186 -9.15 9.31 -0.13
CA LEU A 186 -10.06 10.33 0.41
C LEU A 186 -11.46 10.22 -0.19
N GLY A 187 -11.57 9.99 -1.50
CA GLY A 187 -12.85 9.78 -2.18
C GLY A 187 -13.58 8.53 -1.69
N SER A 188 -12.84 7.44 -1.43
CA SER A 188 -13.39 6.22 -0.84
C SER A 188 -13.90 6.48 0.59
N HIS A 189 -13.12 7.17 1.42
CA HIS A 189 -13.54 7.56 2.77
C HIS A 189 -14.77 8.50 2.76
N GLU A 190 -14.84 9.46 1.83
CA GLU A 190 -16.03 10.30 1.65
C GLU A 190 -17.27 9.47 1.34
N LYS A 191 -17.15 8.55 0.36
CA LYS A 191 -18.24 7.70 -0.09
C LYS A 191 -18.85 6.85 1.04
N TYR A 192 -17.99 6.23 1.86
CA TYR A 192 -18.45 5.30 2.89
C TYR A 192 -18.78 5.97 4.22
N SER A 193 -18.18 7.11 4.55
CA SER A 193 -18.46 7.85 5.78
C SER A 193 -19.57 8.88 5.63
N GLY A 194 -19.89 9.30 4.40
CA GLY A 194 -20.80 10.42 4.12
C GLY A 194 -20.23 11.79 4.48
N LYS A 195 -18.96 11.87 4.91
CA LYS A 195 -18.29 13.12 5.29
C LYS A 195 -17.43 13.61 4.14
N LYS A 196 -17.58 14.89 3.76
CA LYS A 196 -16.70 15.54 2.78
C LYS A 196 -15.29 15.68 3.36
N LEU A 197 -14.29 15.17 2.66
CA LEU A 197 -12.85 15.28 2.98
C LEU A 197 -12.16 16.30 2.07
N GLN A 198 -12.86 17.37 1.78
CA GLN A 198 -12.42 18.44 0.90
C GLN A 198 -11.60 19.49 1.65
N TYR A 199 -10.67 20.09 0.94
CA TYR A 199 -9.94 21.28 1.35
C TYR A 199 -10.53 22.50 0.65
N PHE A 200 -10.84 23.55 1.41
CA PHE A 200 -11.15 24.85 0.82
C PHE A 200 -9.86 25.63 0.58
N ASP A 201 -9.57 25.92 -0.67
CA ASP A 201 -8.38 26.66 -1.08
C ASP A 201 -8.70 28.15 -1.16
N PRO A 202 -8.17 28.99 -0.25
CA PRO A 202 -8.47 30.42 -0.25
C PRO A 202 -7.85 31.18 -1.43
N GLU A 203 -6.82 30.62 -2.07
CA GLU A 203 -6.20 31.25 -3.24
C GLU A 203 -7.05 31.06 -4.50
N LEU A 204 -7.66 29.88 -4.64
CA LEU A 204 -8.54 29.56 -5.77
C LEU A 204 -10.00 29.89 -5.50
N ASN A 205 -10.35 30.15 -4.22
CA ASN A 205 -11.73 30.31 -3.75
C ASN A 205 -12.64 29.13 -4.12
N GLU A 206 -12.09 27.91 -4.07
CA GLU A 206 -12.81 26.67 -4.40
C GLU A 206 -12.49 25.55 -3.42
N SER A 207 -13.34 24.51 -3.41
CA SER A 207 -13.10 23.29 -2.63
C SER A 207 -12.83 22.11 -3.53
N TYR A 208 -11.84 21.31 -3.18
CA TYR A 208 -11.48 20.07 -3.89
C TYR A 208 -11.03 18.99 -2.91
N THR A 209 -11.13 17.74 -3.33
CA THR A 209 -10.49 16.61 -2.63
C THR A 209 -9.02 16.56 -3.04
N PRO A 210 -8.06 16.71 -2.10
CA PRO A 210 -6.64 16.70 -2.45
C PRO A 210 -6.19 15.41 -3.12
N TYR A 211 -5.16 15.51 -3.94
CA TYR A 211 -4.39 14.36 -4.41
C TYR A 211 -3.29 14.05 -3.42
N VAL A 212 -2.79 12.82 -3.44
CA VAL A 212 -1.90 12.31 -2.40
C VAL A 212 -0.63 11.72 -3.02
N ILE A 213 0.52 12.12 -2.47
CA ILE A 213 1.79 11.43 -2.69
C ILE A 213 2.12 10.65 -1.44
N GLU A 214 2.29 9.36 -1.59
CA GLU A 214 2.69 8.44 -0.52
C GLU A 214 4.19 8.19 -0.58
N THR A 215 4.83 8.14 0.59
CA THR A 215 6.14 7.48 0.77
C THR A 215 6.01 6.49 1.91
N SER A 216 6.46 5.25 1.68
CA SER A 216 6.28 4.13 2.62
C SER A 216 7.56 3.30 2.72
N ILE A 217 8.08 3.17 3.93
CA ILE A 217 9.30 2.42 4.27
C ILE A 217 9.01 1.37 5.33
#